data_ffdfb90cd233fcde62a76726be7f0fe6
#
_entry.id   ffdfb90cd233fcde62a76726be7f0fe6
#
_cell.length_a   1.000
_cell.length_b   1.000
_cell.length_c   1.000
_cell.angle_alpha   90.00
_cell.angle_beta   90.00
_cell.angle_gamma   90.00
#
_symmetry.space_group_name_H-M   'P 1'
#
loop_
_entity.id
_entity.type
_entity.pdbx_description
1 polymer ?
#
loop_
_entity_poly.entity_id
_entity_poly.type
_entity_poly.pdbx_seq_one_letter_code
_entity_poly.pdbx_strand_id
1 'polypeptide(L)'
;MKLTNNLGLPDTFVNAISRPTYTKGDAQISATEILNSPRIVQLKRKHWDDLEEDAADMVWSLFGSAVHEVLQHGKDDHHIVEERIHTEYLGWKISGAIDLQEVYDDGVVISDYKVTSAWAVMNEKADWHNQLNLYGWLVERVKKQKVKSLQIIAIVRDWSRRDAATREGYPKAPVTVIELPLWSYADREIYIAKRLTLHNDAFFAVHTGHGMPECSAEEMWEKPTMYAVMKEGGKRAKSVHINKAEAEVAMPSTGYFIEVREGDRTRCSGFCQVNKQCDQYQKYLSTKE
;
A
#
# COMPACT_ATOMS: atom_id res chain seq x y z
N MET A 1 12.74 -13.29 10.49
CA MET A 1 11.71 -12.49 11.19
C MET A 1 11.05 -13.38 12.24
N LYS A 2 10.93 -12.89 13.47
CA LYS A 2 10.38 -13.60 14.61
C LYS A 2 8.94 -13.14 14.84
N LEU A 3 8.02 -14.10 15.01
CA LEU A 3 6.64 -13.83 15.40
C LEU A 3 6.55 -13.77 16.93
N THR A 4 5.93 -12.73 17.47
CA THR A 4 5.63 -12.59 18.90
C THR A 4 4.12 -12.71 19.15
N ASN A 5 3.73 -12.98 20.37
CA ASN A 5 2.34 -13.06 20.80
C ASN A 5 2.19 -12.34 22.15
N ASN A 6 2.35 -11.02 22.11
CA ASN A 6 2.39 -10.18 23.33
C ASN A 6 1.02 -10.07 24.01
N LEU A 7 -0.06 -10.28 23.28
CA LEU A 7 -1.43 -10.23 23.81
C LEU A 7 -1.97 -11.60 24.24
N GLY A 8 -1.19 -12.68 24.13
CA GLY A 8 -1.63 -14.02 24.49
C GLY A 8 -2.79 -14.54 23.66
N LEU A 9 -2.77 -14.28 22.33
CA LEU A 9 -3.79 -14.79 21.41
C LEU A 9 -3.78 -16.32 21.39
N PRO A 10 -4.94 -16.98 21.09
CA PRO A 10 -5.04 -18.43 21.03
C PRO A 10 -4.04 -19.05 20.05
N ASP A 11 -3.46 -20.20 20.38
CA ASP A 11 -2.48 -20.90 19.56
C ASP A 11 -2.99 -21.22 18.15
N THR A 12 -4.27 -21.55 18.00
CA THR A 12 -4.90 -21.79 16.70
C THR A 12 -4.80 -20.58 15.78
N PHE A 13 -4.93 -19.37 16.34
CA PHE A 13 -4.79 -18.12 15.59
C PHE A 13 -3.33 -17.85 15.23
N VAL A 14 -2.41 -17.98 16.20
CA VAL A 14 -0.97 -17.79 15.98
C VAL A 14 -0.44 -18.78 14.94
N ASN A 15 -0.85 -20.05 15.02
CA ASN A 15 -0.47 -21.08 14.07
C ASN A 15 -1.01 -20.81 12.66
N ALA A 16 -2.22 -20.26 12.54
CA ALA A 16 -2.79 -19.89 11.22
C ALA A 16 -2.00 -18.77 10.56
N ILE A 17 -1.59 -17.75 11.31
CA ILE A 17 -0.78 -16.63 10.82
C ILE A 17 0.65 -17.07 10.46
N SER A 18 1.22 -18.00 11.21
CA SER A 18 2.60 -18.48 11.01
C SER A 18 2.78 -19.27 9.72
N ARG A 19 1.70 -19.73 9.09
CA ARG A 19 1.79 -20.51 7.86
C ARG A 19 2.17 -19.60 6.68
N PRO A 20 3.23 -19.94 5.93
CA PRO A 20 3.55 -19.19 4.72
C PRO A 20 2.43 -19.40 3.69
N THR A 21 1.65 -18.35 3.46
CA THR A 21 0.56 -18.35 2.47
C THR A 21 1.04 -17.94 1.08
N TYR A 22 2.24 -17.37 1.00
CA TYR A 22 2.75 -16.78 -0.23
C TYR A 22 4.20 -17.15 -0.50
N THR A 23 4.48 -17.59 -1.71
CA THR A 23 5.84 -17.72 -2.24
C THR A 23 5.95 -17.04 -3.59
N LYS A 24 7.07 -16.36 -3.85
CA LYS A 24 7.36 -15.77 -5.17
C LYS A 24 8.04 -16.75 -6.12
N GLY A 25 8.16 -18.03 -5.73
CA GLY A 25 8.91 -19.02 -6.49
C GLY A 25 10.40 -18.67 -6.60
N ASP A 26 10.99 -18.85 -7.78
CA ASP A 26 12.37 -18.49 -8.12
C ASP A 26 12.56 -17.03 -8.53
N ALA A 27 11.51 -16.20 -8.45
CA ALA A 27 11.61 -14.79 -8.78
C ALA A 27 12.48 -14.03 -7.77
N GLN A 28 13.31 -13.11 -8.27
CA GLN A 28 14.16 -12.25 -7.44
C GLN A 28 13.34 -11.14 -6.77
N ILE A 29 12.28 -10.69 -7.45
CA ILE A 29 11.40 -9.62 -6.97
C ILE A 29 9.94 -9.90 -7.36
N SER A 30 9.03 -9.69 -6.43
CA SER A 30 7.59 -9.78 -6.71
C SER A 30 7.00 -8.45 -7.14
N ALA A 31 5.81 -8.47 -7.76
CA ALA A 31 5.07 -7.27 -8.11
C ALA A 31 4.86 -6.34 -6.90
N THR A 32 4.49 -6.89 -5.76
CA THR A 32 4.31 -6.13 -4.51
C THR A 32 5.62 -5.55 -3.97
N GLU A 33 6.75 -6.24 -4.14
CA GLU A 33 8.07 -5.69 -3.78
C GLU A 33 8.47 -4.56 -4.73
N ILE A 34 8.21 -4.66 -6.05
CA ILE A 34 8.48 -3.58 -7.02
C ILE A 34 7.78 -2.28 -6.63
N LEU A 35 6.53 -2.40 -6.19
CA LEU A 35 5.70 -1.26 -5.78
C LEU A 35 6.10 -0.67 -4.42
N ASN A 36 6.72 -1.46 -3.57
CA ASN A 36 7.15 -1.01 -2.26
C ASN A 36 8.44 -0.19 -2.36
N SER A 37 8.73 0.65 -1.34
CA SER A 37 9.99 1.38 -1.29
C SER A 37 11.20 0.45 -1.41
N PRO A 38 12.14 0.71 -2.35
CA PRO A 38 13.36 -0.07 -2.50
C PRO A 38 14.19 -0.14 -1.21
N ARG A 39 14.24 0.97 -0.45
CA ARG A 39 14.90 1.04 0.85
C ARG A 39 14.30 0.04 1.84
N ILE A 40 12.97 0.02 1.97
CA ILE A 40 12.28 -0.90 2.87
C ILE A 40 12.55 -2.34 2.47
N VAL A 41 12.45 -2.66 1.18
CA VAL A 41 12.69 -4.03 0.68
C VAL A 41 14.10 -4.51 1.00
N GLN A 42 15.12 -3.68 0.78
CA GLN A 42 16.51 -4.07 1.02
C GLN A 42 16.85 -4.12 2.51
N LEU A 43 16.39 -3.17 3.31
CA LEU A 43 16.57 -3.21 4.76
C LEU A 43 15.86 -4.43 5.38
N LYS A 44 14.66 -4.76 4.91
CA LYS A 44 13.94 -5.96 5.36
C LYS A 44 14.70 -7.25 5.04
N ARG A 45 15.29 -7.35 3.84
CA ARG A 45 16.12 -8.50 3.46
C ARG A 45 17.39 -8.60 4.31
N LYS A 46 18.08 -7.47 4.52
CA LYS A 46 19.32 -7.39 5.29
C LYS A 46 19.14 -7.74 6.78
N HIS A 47 18.04 -7.30 7.37
CA HIS A 47 17.76 -7.43 8.81
C HIS A 47 16.65 -8.43 9.12
N TRP A 48 16.37 -9.36 8.20
CA TRP A 48 15.25 -10.30 8.32
C TRP A 48 15.21 -11.04 9.66
N ASP A 49 16.36 -11.50 10.15
CA ASP A 49 16.46 -12.29 11.38
C ASP A 49 16.29 -11.43 12.65
N ASP A 50 16.53 -10.12 12.54
CA ASP A 50 16.39 -9.15 13.63
C ASP A 50 14.97 -8.57 13.73
N LEU A 51 14.12 -8.79 12.72
CA LEU A 51 12.77 -8.23 12.69
C LEU A 51 11.81 -9.07 13.53
N GLU A 52 10.94 -8.36 14.24
CA GLU A 52 9.84 -8.95 15.00
C GLU A 52 8.50 -8.39 14.49
N GLU A 53 7.47 -9.22 14.48
CA GLU A 53 6.10 -8.84 14.16
C GLU A 53 5.16 -9.50 15.16
N ASP A 54 4.20 -8.76 15.71
CA ASP A 54 3.25 -9.33 16.65
C ASP A 54 2.06 -9.95 15.92
N ALA A 55 1.60 -11.09 16.42
CA ALA A 55 0.48 -11.81 15.85
C ALA A 55 -0.80 -10.96 15.75
N ALA A 56 -0.99 -10.02 16.69
CA ALA A 56 -2.14 -9.12 16.68
C ALA A 56 -2.13 -8.15 15.49
N ASP A 57 -0.95 -7.75 15.01
CA ASP A 57 -0.81 -6.83 13.87
C ASP A 57 -1.12 -7.52 12.53
N MET A 58 -1.09 -8.86 12.49
CA MET A 58 -1.32 -9.65 11.30
C MET A 58 -2.79 -10.02 11.05
N VAL A 59 -3.70 -9.64 11.92
CA VAL A 59 -5.12 -9.99 11.83
C VAL A 59 -5.76 -9.61 10.48
N TRP A 60 -5.43 -8.45 9.98
CA TRP A 60 -6.00 -7.97 8.72
C TRP A 60 -5.40 -8.68 7.50
N SER A 61 -4.15 -9.10 7.58
CA SER A 61 -3.50 -9.94 6.57
C SER A 61 -4.15 -11.32 6.53
N LEU A 62 -4.37 -11.93 7.68
CA LEU A 62 -5.10 -13.21 7.78
C LEU A 62 -6.51 -13.11 7.19
N PHE A 63 -7.24 -12.03 7.52
CA PHE A 63 -8.59 -11.82 7.00
C PHE A 63 -8.59 -11.64 5.47
N GLY A 64 -7.64 -10.87 4.94
CA GLY A 64 -7.45 -10.77 3.48
C GLY A 64 -7.21 -12.14 2.84
N SER A 65 -6.26 -12.90 3.34
CA SER A 65 -5.93 -14.25 2.81
C SER A 65 -7.12 -15.21 2.87
N ALA A 66 -7.91 -15.18 3.95
CA ALA A 66 -9.10 -16.02 4.07
C ALA A 66 -10.17 -15.66 3.03
N VAL A 67 -10.35 -14.38 2.72
CA VAL A 67 -11.29 -13.91 1.69
C VAL A 67 -10.82 -14.37 0.30
N HIS A 68 -9.55 -14.22 -0.04
CA HIS A 68 -8.99 -14.71 -1.30
C HIS A 68 -9.18 -16.23 -1.45
N GLU A 69 -8.88 -17.00 -0.39
CA GLU A 69 -9.06 -18.45 -0.38
C GLU A 69 -10.51 -18.86 -0.66
N VAL A 70 -11.48 -18.13 -0.12
CA VAL A 70 -12.91 -18.44 -0.36
C VAL A 70 -13.31 -18.02 -1.79
N LEU A 71 -12.91 -16.85 -2.25
CA LEU A 71 -13.35 -16.30 -3.52
C LEU A 71 -12.78 -17.07 -4.74
N GLN A 72 -11.59 -17.65 -4.63
CA GLN A 72 -11.05 -18.49 -5.72
C GLN A 72 -11.92 -19.70 -6.07
N HIS A 73 -12.79 -20.14 -5.16
CA HIS A 73 -13.72 -21.25 -5.42
C HIS A 73 -14.96 -20.82 -6.24
N GLY A 74 -15.20 -19.51 -6.40
CA GLY A 74 -16.32 -18.97 -7.17
C GLY A 74 -16.06 -18.84 -8.68
N LYS A 75 -14.97 -19.42 -9.19
CA LYS A 75 -14.59 -19.35 -10.61
C LYS A 75 -15.48 -20.20 -11.51
N ASP A 76 -15.65 -19.78 -12.74
CA ASP A 76 -16.20 -20.54 -13.86
C ASP A 76 -15.17 -20.67 -15.00
N ASP A 77 -15.62 -21.14 -16.18
CA ASP A 77 -14.74 -21.41 -17.33
C ASP A 77 -14.10 -20.15 -17.95
N HIS A 78 -14.65 -18.95 -17.65
CA HIS A 78 -14.11 -17.66 -18.09
C HIS A 78 -13.13 -17.01 -17.11
N HIS A 79 -12.98 -17.60 -15.93
CA HIS A 79 -12.17 -17.03 -14.85
C HIS A 79 -10.85 -17.79 -14.68
N ILE A 80 -9.76 -17.02 -14.62
CA ILE A 80 -8.46 -17.50 -14.15
C ILE A 80 -8.20 -16.81 -12.82
N VAL A 81 -8.05 -17.60 -11.76
CA VAL A 81 -7.88 -17.10 -10.38
C VAL A 81 -6.50 -17.45 -9.82
N GLU A 82 -5.95 -16.56 -8.99
CA GLU A 82 -4.67 -16.73 -8.29
C GLU A 82 -3.52 -17.16 -9.22
N GLU A 83 -3.55 -16.71 -10.48
CA GLU A 83 -2.52 -17.05 -11.46
C GLU A 83 -1.23 -16.29 -11.19
N ARG A 84 -0.15 -17.03 -11.01
CA ARG A 84 1.19 -16.45 -10.92
C ARG A 84 1.86 -16.40 -12.28
N ILE A 85 2.17 -15.18 -12.71
CA ILE A 85 2.87 -14.90 -13.96
C ILE A 85 4.33 -14.57 -13.66
N HIS A 86 5.25 -15.13 -14.44
CA HIS A 86 6.69 -14.90 -14.35
C HIS A 86 7.21 -14.24 -15.63
N THR A 87 8.18 -13.32 -15.50
CA THR A 87 8.91 -12.75 -16.64
C THR A 87 10.32 -12.33 -16.23
N GLU A 88 11.16 -12.12 -17.23
CA GLU A 88 12.45 -11.44 -17.03
C GLU A 88 12.41 -10.05 -17.70
N TYR A 89 12.87 -9.04 -16.97
CA TYR A 89 12.96 -7.68 -17.47
C TYR A 89 14.07 -6.90 -16.76
N LEU A 90 14.90 -6.21 -17.52
CA LEU A 90 16.06 -5.44 -17.04
C LEU A 90 16.97 -6.22 -16.05
N GLY A 91 17.18 -7.52 -16.32
CA GLY A 91 18.00 -8.39 -15.48
C GLY A 91 17.32 -8.91 -14.20
N TRP A 92 16.03 -8.61 -14.00
CA TRP A 92 15.26 -9.11 -12.88
C TRP A 92 14.30 -10.24 -13.29
N LYS A 93 14.32 -11.33 -12.52
CA LYS A 93 13.23 -12.32 -12.55
C LYS A 93 12.08 -11.80 -11.68
N ILE A 94 10.96 -11.51 -12.32
CA ILE A 94 9.78 -10.88 -11.71
C ILE A 94 8.65 -11.89 -11.63
N SER A 95 7.88 -11.88 -10.54
CA SER A 95 6.59 -12.59 -10.48
C SER A 95 5.48 -11.71 -9.94
N GLY A 96 4.26 -11.94 -10.43
CA GLY A 96 3.03 -11.35 -9.90
C GLY A 96 1.95 -12.41 -9.82
N ALA A 97 1.24 -12.49 -8.70
CA ALA A 97 0.03 -13.28 -8.56
C ALA A 97 -1.16 -12.35 -8.79
N ILE A 98 -2.05 -12.73 -9.70
CA ILE A 98 -3.23 -11.95 -10.08
C ILE A 98 -4.45 -12.67 -9.53
N ASP A 99 -5.23 -11.99 -8.71
CA ASP A 99 -6.34 -12.59 -7.99
C ASP A 99 -7.42 -13.12 -8.94
N LEU A 100 -7.80 -12.31 -9.92
CA LEU A 100 -8.84 -12.67 -10.90
C LEU A 100 -8.55 -12.07 -12.27
N GLN A 101 -8.66 -12.89 -13.30
CA GLN A 101 -8.69 -12.51 -14.69
C GLN A 101 -9.96 -13.06 -15.34
N GLU A 102 -10.78 -12.19 -15.92
CA GLU A 102 -11.97 -12.56 -16.68
C GLU A 102 -11.63 -12.48 -18.18
N VAL A 103 -11.68 -13.61 -18.84
CA VAL A 103 -11.23 -13.74 -20.24
C VAL A 103 -12.40 -13.63 -21.18
N TYR A 104 -12.31 -12.67 -22.13
CA TYR A 104 -13.28 -12.43 -23.18
C TYR A 104 -12.60 -12.49 -24.55
N ASP A 105 -13.38 -12.60 -25.62
CA ASP A 105 -12.86 -12.65 -27.01
C ASP A 105 -12.04 -11.41 -27.39
N ASP A 106 -12.37 -10.25 -26.83
CA ASP A 106 -11.75 -8.96 -27.12
C ASP A 106 -10.69 -8.52 -26.10
N GLY A 107 -10.40 -9.34 -25.09
CA GLY A 107 -9.35 -9.09 -24.09
C GLY A 107 -9.68 -9.56 -22.69
N VAL A 108 -8.87 -9.16 -21.72
CA VAL A 108 -8.91 -9.60 -20.34
C VAL A 108 -9.27 -8.42 -19.42
N VAL A 109 -10.19 -8.64 -18.50
CA VAL A 109 -10.43 -7.76 -17.35
C VAL A 109 -9.61 -8.30 -16.16
N ILE A 110 -8.82 -7.44 -15.54
CA ILE A 110 -8.01 -7.80 -14.36
C ILE A 110 -8.65 -7.20 -13.13
N SER A 111 -8.94 -8.04 -12.16
CA SER A 111 -9.51 -7.64 -10.88
C SER A 111 -8.64 -8.07 -9.72
N ASP A 112 -8.62 -7.26 -8.66
CA ASP A 112 -7.90 -7.54 -7.43
C ASP A 112 -8.86 -7.35 -6.24
N TYR A 113 -8.89 -8.32 -5.34
CA TYR A 113 -9.73 -8.29 -4.15
C TYR A 113 -9.09 -7.49 -3.04
N LYS A 114 -9.82 -6.52 -2.48
CA LYS A 114 -9.34 -5.71 -1.34
C LYS A 114 -10.32 -5.75 -0.18
N VAL A 115 -9.91 -6.39 0.92
CA VAL A 115 -10.61 -6.25 2.20
C VAL A 115 -10.17 -4.92 2.82
N THR A 116 -11.04 -3.92 2.77
CA THR A 116 -10.67 -2.54 3.09
C THR A 116 -11.75 -1.79 3.87
N SER A 117 -11.47 -0.53 4.22
CA SER A 117 -12.45 0.34 4.88
C SER A 117 -13.24 1.18 3.87
N ALA A 118 -14.42 1.65 4.27
CA ALA A 118 -15.22 2.59 3.50
C ALA A 118 -14.42 3.87 3.18
N TRP A 119 -13.58 4.32 4.12
CA TRP A 119 -12.70 5.46 3.89
C TRP A 119 -11.76 5.25 2.71
N ALA A 120 -11.17 4.06 2.58
CA ALA A 120 -10.25 3.76 1.49
C ALA A 120 -10.95 3.69 0.12
N VAL A 121 -12.21 3.28 0.09
CA VAL A 121 -13.06 3.31 -1.12
C VAL A 121 -13.38 4.74 -1.54
N MET A 122 -13.66 5.61 -0.57
CA MET A 122 -13.96 7.04 -0.82
C MET A 122 -12.72 7.87 -1.18
N ASN A 123 -11.53 7.39 -0.83
CA ASN A 123 -10.24 8.08 -1.03
C ASN A 123 -9.31 7.12 -1.75
N GLU A 124 -9.50 7.03 -3.06
CA GLU A 124 -8.79 6.13 -3.95
C GLU A 124 -7.26 6.14 -3.73
N LYS A 125 -6.66 4.95 -3.70
CA LYS A 125 -5.24 4.81 -3.37
C LYS A 125 -4.41 4.64 -4.63
N ALA A 126 -3.37 5.45 -4.79
CA ALA A 126 -2.39 5.32 -5.88
C ALA A 126 -1.77 3.91 -5.97
N ASP A 127 -1.58 3.22 -4.82
CA ASP A 127 -1.06 1.86 -4.78
C ASP A 127 -1.92 0.87 -5.58
N TRP A 128 -3.25 1.04 -5.60
CA TRP A 128 -4.15 0.20 -6.38
C TRP A 128 -3.93 0.37 -7.88
N HIS A 129 -3.78 1.62 -8.34
CA HIS A 129 -3.49 1.94 -9.74
C HIS A 129 -2.16 1.32 -10.17
N ASN A 130 -1.13 1.50 -9.36
CA ASN A 130 0.21 1.00 -9.63
C ASN A 130 0.20 -0.55 -9.72
N GLN A 131 -0.47 -1.22 -8.78
CA GLN A 131 -0.54 -2.68 -8.73
C GLN A 131 -1.22 -3.28 -9.96
N LEU A 132 -2.42 -2.79 -10.29
CA LEU A 132 -3.17 -3.34 -11.40
C LEU A 132 -2.54 -3.00 -12.75
N ASN A 133 -1.95 -1.82 -12.92
CA ASN A 133 -1.22 -1.49 -14.12
C ASN A 133 0.05 -2.36 -14.30
N LEU A 134 0.73 -2.73 -13.21
CA LEU A 134 1.82 -3.70 -13.27
C LEU A 134 1.31 -5.09 -13.66
N TYR A 135 0.19 -5.54 -13.11
CA TYR A 135 -0.45 -6.80 -13.50
C TYR A 135 -0.88 -6.78 -14.98
N GLY A 136 -1.47 -5.69 -15.45
CA GLY A 136 -1.79 -5.51 -16.86
C GLY A 136 -0.57 -5.61 -17.78
N TRP A 137 0.55 -5.04 -17.36
CA TRP A 137 1.82 -5.18 -18.09
C TRP A 137 2.31 -6.62 -18.13
N LEU A 138 2.21 -7.38 -17.01
CA LEU A 138 2.58 -8.80 -16.97
C LEU A 138 1.73 -9.63 -17.94
N VAL A 139 0.41 -9.45 -17.95
CA VAL A 139 -0.51 -10.17 -18.84
C VAL A 139 -0.18 -9.88 -20.29
N GLU A 140 -0.07 -8.62 -20.69
CA GLU A 140 0.21 -8.27 -22.09
C GLU A 140 1.61 -8.70 -22.51
N ARG A 141 2.61 -8.60 -21.63
CA ARG A 141 3.98 -9.00 -21.94
C ARG A 141 4.13 -10.50 -22.12
N VAL A 142 3.54 -11.29 -21.21
CA VAL A 142 3.77 -12.74 -21.16
C VAL A 142 2.71 -13.51 -21.95
N LYS A 143 1.44 -13.21 -21.71
CA LYS A 143 0.31 -13.94 -22.35
C LYS A 143 -0.05 -13.39 -23.73
N LYS A 144 0.45 -12.20 -24.09
CA LYS A 144 0.12 -11.50 -25.34
C LYS A 144 -1.39 -11.22 -25.49
N GLN A 145 -2.10 -11.18 -24.38
CA GLN A 145 -3.52 -10.88 -24.33
C GLN A 145 -3.72 -9.39 -24.04
N LYS A 146 -4.60 -8.73 -24.78
CA LYS A 146 -4.95 -7.32 -24.55
C LYS A 146 -5.70 -7.17 -23.23
N VAL A 147 -5.29 -6.23 -22.40
CA VAL A 147 -6.06 -5.85 -21.20
C VAL A 147 -7.12 -4.82 -21.60
N LYS A 148 -8.37 -5.07 -21.21
CA LYS A 148 -9.54 -4.20 -21.46
C LYS A 148 -9.73 -3.17 -20.39
N SER A 149 -9.74 -3.64 -19.13
CA SER A 149 -9.98 -2.80 -17.97
C SER A 149 -9.30 -3.39 -16.73
N LEU A 150 -9.14 -2.52 -15.75
CA LEU A 150 -8.59 -2.83 -14.44
C LEU A 150 -9.62 -2.45 -13.38
N GLN A 151 -9.86 -3.31 -12.40
CA GLN A 151 -10.82 -3.00 -11.35
C GLN A 151 -10.44 -3.57 -9.99
N ILE A 152 -10.78 -2.85 -8.95
CA ILE A 152 -10.72 -3.34 -7.58
C ILE A 152 -12.10 -3.83 -7.16
N ILE A 153 -12.17 -5.04 -6.60
CA ILE A 153 -13.36 -5.55 -5.94
C ILE A 153 -13.16 -5.34 -4.45
N ALA A 154 -13.69 -4.22 -3.94
CA ALA A 154 -13.55 -3.81 -2.56
C ALA A 154 -14.61 -4.48 -1.67
N ILE A 155 -14.16 -5.29 -0.71
CA ILE A 155 -14.98 -5.84 0.37
C ILE A 155 -14.83 -4.91 1.58
N VAL A 156 -15.87 -4.13 1.86
CA VAL A 156 -15.86 -3.03 2.84
C VAL A 156 -16.17 -3.56 4.22
N ARG A 157 -15.16 -3.80 5.04
CA ARG A 157 -15.25 -4.44 6.35
C ARG A 157 -16.00 -3.64 7.42
N ASP A 158 -16.05 -2.33 7.27
CA ASP A 158 -16.72 -1.36 8.18
C ASP A 158 -17.95 -0.72 7.52
N TRP A 159 -18.53 -1.38 6.51
CA TRP A 159 -19.70 -0.87 5.81
C TRP A 159 -20.91 -0.74 6.75
N SER A 160 -21.64 0.38 6.61
CA SER A 160 -22.81 0.71 7.39
C SER A 160 -24.00 1.03 6.47
N ARG A 161 -25.11 0.33 6.66
CA ARG A 161 -26.35 0.61 5.94
C ARG A 161 -26.86 2.03 6.20
N ARG A 162 -26.67 2.54 7.41
CA ARG A 162 -27.06 3.90 7.78
C ARG A 162 -26.26 4.93 6.98
N ASP A 163 -24.92 4.77 6.95
CA ASP A 163 -24.06 5.70 6.24
C ASP A 163 -24.28 5.62 4.71
N ALA A 164 -24.55 4.44 4.18
CA ALA A 164 -24.91 4.26 2.77
C ALA A 164 -26.21 5.00 2.37
N ALA A 165 -27.15 5.16 3.32
CA ALA A 165 -28.37 5.89 3.09
C ALA A 165 -28.26 7.42 3.27
N THR A 166 -27.30 7.89 4.09
CA THR A 166 -27.28 9.29 4.54
C THR A 166 -26.02 10.07 4.12
N ARG A 167 -24.92 9.38 3.84
CA ARG A 167 -23.63 10.02 3.57
C ARG A 167 -23.33 10.02 2.07
N GLU A 168 -23.13 11.19 1.51
CA GLU A 168 -22.72 11.36 0.12
C GLU A 168 -21.33 10.71 -0.13
N GLY A 169 -21.17 10.07 -1.29
CA GLY A 169 -19.93 9.39 -1.67
C GLY A 169 -19.62 8.08 -0.91
N TYR A 170 -20.44 7.71 0.09
CA TYR A 170 -20.24 6.44 0.81
C TYR A 170 -20.66 5.24 -0.06
N PRO A 171 -19.91 4.09 0.00
CA PRO A 171 -20.24 2.90 -0.77
C PRO A 171 -21.67 2.44 -0.56
N LYS A 172 -22.41 2.21 -1.64
CA LYS A 172 -23.85 1.83 -1.57
C LYS A 172 -24.05 0.38 -1.11
N ALA A 173 -23.02 -0.46 -1.23
CA ALA A 173 -23.05 -1.86 -0.85
C ALA A 173 -21.76 -2.25 -0.12
N PRO A 174 -21.75 -3.36 0.67
CA PRO A 174 -20.55 -3.88 1.33
C PRO A 174 -19.52 -4.44 0.35
N VAL A 175 -19.90 -4.69 -0.91
CA VAL A 175 -18.98 -5.00 -1.99
C VAL A 175 -19.16 -3.95 -3.09
N THR A 176 -18.06 -3.36 -3.53
CA THR A 176 -18.06 -2.28 -4.53
C THR A 176 -16.96 -2.55 -5.55
N VAL A 177 -17.30 -2.49 -6.83
CA VAL A 177 -16.34 -2.56 -7.94
C VAL A 177 -15.92 -1.14 -8.28
N ILE A 178 -14.61 -0.92 -8.35
CA ILE A 178 -13.99 0.36 -8.66
C ILE A 178 -13.14 0.17 -9.92
N GLU A 179 -13.55 0.81 -11.01
CA GLU A 179 -12.75 0.82 -12.25
C GLU A 179 -11.56 1.75 -12.09
N LEU A 180 -10.39 1.29 -12.53
CA LEU A 180 -9.15 2.06 -12.46
C LEU A 180 -8.65 2.43 -13.86
N PRO A 181 -8.00 3.59 -14.01
CA PRO A 181 -7.38 3.99 -15.26
C PRO A 181 -6.35 2.96 -15.74
N LEU A 182 -6.55 2.48 -16.96
CA LEU A 182 -5.59 1.64 -17.67
C LEU A 182 -4.58 2.54 -18.39
N TRP A 183 -3.33 2.52 -17.94
CA TRP A 183 -2.27 3.26 -18.60
C TRP A 183 -1.89 2.64 -19.95
N SER A 184 -1.28 3.41 -20.82
CA SER A 184 -0.72 2.84 -22.04
C SER A 184 0.36 1.79 -21.70
N TYR A 185 0.59 0.84 -22.59
CA TYR A 185 1.65 -0.16 -22.39
C TYR A 185 3.01 0.51 -22.16
N ALA A 186 3.31 1.57 -22.91
CA ALA A 186 4.55 2.34 -22.79
C ALA A 186 4.68 3.01 -21.43
N ASP A 187 3.62 3.64 -20.90
CA ASP A 187 3.66 4.27 -19.59
C ASP A 187 3.88 3.25 -18.46
N ARG A 188 3.23 2.08 -18.57
CA ARG A 188 3.44 0.96 -17.63
C ARG A 188 4.88 0.47 -17.68
N GLU A 189 5.45 0.32 -18.88
CA GLU A 189 6.83 -0.13 -19.06
C GLU A 189 7.84 0.90 -18.49
N ILE A 190 7.63 2.20 -18.74
CA ILE A 190 8.43 3.29 -18.18
C ILE A 190 8.36 3.28 -16.65
N TYR A 191 7.17 3.14 -16.07
CA TYR A 191 6.99 3.09 -14.62
C TYR A 191 7.75 1.91 -14.01
N ILE A 192 7.57 0.72 -14.55
CA ILE A 192 8.22 -0.51 -14.05
C ILE A 192 9.74 -0.42 -14.19
N ALA A 193 10.25 0.09 -15.34
CA ALA A 193 11.68 0.29 -15.55
C ALA A 193 12.28 1.24 -14.49
N LYS A 194 11.60 2.36 -14.21
CA LYS A 194 12.01 3.31 -13.17
C LYS A 194 12.05 2.64 -11.78
N ARG A 195 11.01 1.87 -11.43
CA ARG A 195 10.99 1.15 -10.14
C ARG A 195 12.13 0.14 -10.03
N LEU A 196 12.36 -0.67 -11.07
CA LEU A 196 13.44 -1.66 -11.09
C LEU A 196 14.83 -1.02 -11.00
N THR A 197 15.03 0.14 -11.64
CA THR A 197 16.29 0.91 -11.49
C THR A 197 16.51 1.30 -10.04
N LEU A 198 15.50 1.85 -9.36
CA LEU A 198 15.61 2.21 -7.95
C LEU A 198 15.87 0.99 -7.04
N HIS A 199 15.27 -0.17 -7.35
CA HIS A 199 15.56 -1.42 -6.63
C HIS A 199 16.99 -1.90 -6.86
N ASN A 200 17.51 -1.74 -8.07
CA ASN A 200 18.89 -2.06 -8.40
C ASN A 200 19.87 -1.15 -7.63
N ASP A 201 19.60 0.15 -7.60
CA ASP A 201 20.42 1.12 -6.85
C ASP A 201 20.43 0.80 -5.35
N ALA A 202 19.26 0.47 -4.80
CA ALA A 202 19.14 0.07 -3.39
C ALA A 202 19.88 -1.25 -3.09
N PHE A 203 19.82 -2.21 -4.00
CA PHE A 203 20.56 -3.47 -3.89
C PHE A 203 22.08 -3.24 -3.85
N PHE A 204 22.59 -2.44 -4.77
CA PHE A 204 24.02 -2.10 -4.78
C PHE A 204 24.43 -1.30 -3.54
N ALA A 205 23.60 -0.35 -3.11
CA ALA A 205 23.88 0.48 -1.93
C ALA A 205 24.08 -0.34 -0.65
N VAL A 206 23.29 -1.39 -0.45
CA VAL A 206 23.44 -2.31 0.70
C VAL A 206 24.80 -3.01 0.69
N HIS A 207 25.33 -3.36 -0.50
CA HIS A 207 26.56 -4.12 -0.64
C HIS A 207 27.82 -3.24 -0.69
N THR A 208 27.68 -2.00 -1.14
CA THR A 208 28.82 -1.09 -1.32
C THR A 208 28.95 -0.03 -0.23
N GLY A 209 27.93 0.12 0.62
CA GLY A 209 27.89 1.17 1.65
C GLY A 209 27.61 2.58 1.12
N HIS A 210 27.30 2.74 -0.18
CA HIS A 210 26.88 4.02 -0.75
C HIS A 210 25.45 4.37 -0.36
N GLY A 211 25.09 5.66 -0.48
CA GLY A 211 23.76 6.14 -0.08
C GLY A 211 22.62 5.38 -0.78
N MET A 212 21.77 4.74 0.02
CA MET A 212 20.60 4.03 -0.47
C MET A 212 19.52 5.04 -0.91
N PRO A 213 18.78 4.81 -2.02
CA PRO A 213 17.67 5.66 -2.42
C PRO A 213 16.73 5.93 -1.25
N GLU A 214 16.35 7.18 -1.05
CA GLU A 214 15.43 7.56 0.03
C GLU A 214 13.99 7.19 -0.30
N CYS A 215 13.20 6.89 0.73
CA CYS A 215 11.75 6.81 0.59
C CYS A 215 11.21 8.19 0.22
N SER A 216 10.28 8.25 -0.74
CA SER A 216 9.57 9.47 -1.07
C SER A 216 8.60 9.88 0.05
N ALA A 217 8.11 11.13 0.01
CA ALA A 217 7.08 11.61 0.94
C ALA A 217 5.83 10.72 0.91
N GLU A 218 5.42 10.28 -0.29
CA GLU A 218 4.31 9.36 -0.48
C GLU A 218 4.58 7.98 0.15
N GLU A 219 5.77 7.41 -0.10
CA GLU A 219 6.19 6.13 0.50
C GLU A 219 6.30 6.19 2.02
N MET A 220 6.54 7.37 2.61
CA MET A 220 6.58 7.60 4.05
C MET A 220 5.21 7.93 4.66
N TRP A 221 4.17 8.13 3.84
CA TRP A 221 2.88 8.71 4.23
C TRP A 221 3.07 10.01 4.99
N GLU A 222 3.92 10.88 4.43
CA GLU A 222 4.29 12.13 5.07
C GLU A 222 3.12 13.10 5.10
N LYS A 223 2.82 13.58 6.30
CA LYS A 223 1.84 14.63 6.55
C LYS A 223 2.59 15.93 6.78
N PRO A 224 2.23 17.02 6.08
CA PRO A 224 2.87 18.30 6.29
C PRO A 224 2.53 18.86 7.67
N THR A 225 3.41 19.75 8.17
CA THR A 225 3.09 20.61 9.31
C THR A 225 1.89 21.48 8.99
N MET A 226 0.92 21.54 9.89
CA MET A 226 -0.32 22.30 9.75
C MET A 226 -0.39 23.40 10.79
N TYR A 227 -0.99 24.53 10.44
CA TYR A 227 -1.16 25.68 11.29
C TYR A 227 -2.66 25.89 11.55
N ALA A 228 -3.09 25.53 12.76
CA ALA A 228 -4.48 25.59 13.16
C ALA A 228 -4.79 26.91 13.90
N VAL A 229 -5.72 27.71 13.38
CA VAL A 229 -6.24 28.89 14.06
C VAL A 229 -7.22 28.44 15.13
N MET A 230 -6.81 28.56 16.37
CA MET A 230 -7.56 28.12 17.56
C MET A 230 -8.12 29.31 18.31
N LYS A 231 -9.35 29.19 18.82
CA LYS A 231 -9.89 30.14 19.78
C LYS A 231 -9.38 29.79 21.18
N GLU A 232 -8.99 30.78 21.96
CA GLU A 232 -8.63 30.57 23.39
C GLU A 232 -9.75 29.83 24.14
N GLY A 233 -9.38 28.72 24.82
CA GLY A 233 -10.33 27.82 25.49
C GLY A 233 -11.17 26.94 24.57
N GLY A 234 -11.02 27.05 23.25
CA GLY A 234 -11.73 26.23 22.25
C GLY A 234 -11.02 24.89 21.99
N LYS A 235 -11.81 23.84 21.72
CA LYS A 235 -11.29 22.50 21.38
C LYS A 235 -11.20 22.23 19.89
N ARG A 236 -11.78 23.08 19.05
CA ARG A 236 -11.81 22.91 17.59
C ARG A 236 -11.17 24.09 16.90
N ALA A 237 -10.35 23.81 15.87
CA ALA A 237 -9.79 24.83 15.02
C ALA A 237 -10.91 25.56 14.25
N LYS A 238 -10.79 26.88 14.11
CA LYS A 238 -11.62 27.70 13.22
C LYS A 238 -11.26 27.44 11.76
N SER A 239 -9.96 27.34 11.46
CA SER A 239 -9.41 26.97 10.17
C SER A 239 -8.05 26.30 10.35
N VAL A 240 -7.63 25.54 9.34
CA VAL A 240 -6.32 24.86 9.33
C VAL A 240 -5.67 25.14 7.99
N HIS A 241 -4.39 25.52 8.02
CA HIS A 241 -3.62 25.94 6.86
C HIS A 241 -2.30 25.17 6.77
N ILE A 242 -1.80 24.97 5.56
CA ILE A 242 -0.48 24.39 5.31
C ILE A 242 0.63 25.43 5.52
N ASN A 243 0.29 26.71 5.32
CA ASN A 243 1.21 27.81 5.40
C ASN A 243 0.91 28.68 6.63
N LYS A 244 1.95 29.00 7.41
CA LYS A 244 1.82 29.84 8.61
C LYS A 244 1.30 31.24 8.29
N ALA A 245 1.77 31.85 7.20
CA ALA A 245 1.33 33.17 6.80
C ALA A 245 -0.17 33.20 6.46
N GLU A 246 -0.71 32.17 5.83
CA GLU A 246 -2.16 32.05 5.58
C GLU A 246 -2.94 31.91 6.89
N ALA A 247 -2.41 31.18 7.86
CA ALA A 247 -3.03 31.07 9.17
C ALA A 247 -3.03 32.41 9.93
N GLU A 248 -1.95 33.19 9.81
CA GLU A 248 -1.83 34.54 10.39
C GLU A 248 -2.86 35.50 9.77
N VAL A 249 -3.04 35.47 8.45
CA VAL A 249 -4.06 36.26 7.74
C VAL A 249 -5.48 35.84 8.13
N ALA A 250 -5.72 34.52 8.30
CA ALA A 250 -7.04 33.99 8.67
C ALA A 250 -7.38 34.17 10.16
N MET A 251 -6.40 34.55 10.98
CA MET A 251 -6.56 34.70 12.42
C MET A 251 -7.29 36.01 12.76
N PRO A 252 -8.39 35.99 13.52
CA PRO A 252 -9.03 37.20 14.05
C PRO A 252 -8.11 37.94 15.01
N SER A 253 -8.33 39.27 15.13
CA SER A 253 -7.44 40.20 15.86
C SER A 253 -7.34 39.95 17.37
N THR A 254 -8.28 39.19 17.99
CA THR A 254 -8.28 38.95 19.45
C THR A 254 -8.85 37.59 19.81
N GLY A 255 -8.33 36.96 20.89
CA GLY A 255 -8.86 35.71 21.44
C GLY A 255 -8.59 34.47 20.60
N TYR A 256 -7.60 34.55 19.68
CA TYR A 256 -7.16 33.41 18.87
C TYR A 256 -5.63 33.29 18.89
N PHE A 257 -5.15 32.08 18.66
CA PHE A 257 -3.73 31.75 18.51
C PHE A 257 -3.54 30.71 17.42
N ILE A 258 -2.31 30.57 16.94
CA ILE A 258 -1.94 29.53 15.98
C ILE A 258 -1.31 28.37 16.74
N GLU A 259 -1.95 27.22 16.69
CA GLU A 259 -1.41 25.94 17.14
C GLU A 259 -0.64 25.30 15.97
N VAL A 260 0.64 25.08 16.17
CA VAL A 260 1.46 24.34 15.20
C VAL A 260 1.24 22.84 15.42
N ARG A 261 0.75 22.16 14.39
CA ARG A 261 0.59 20.71 14.35
C ARG A 261 1.71 20.15 13.48
N GLU A 262 2.75 19.68 14.15
CA GLU A 262 3.92 19.13 13.48
C GLU A 262 3.55 18.02 12.52
N GLY A 263 4.18 18.05 11.35
CA GLY A 263 4.09 16.98 10.36
C GLY A 263 4.65 15.66 10.91
N ASP A 264 4.21 14.56 10.34
CA ASP A 264 4.67 13.23 10.73
C ASP A 264 4.87 12.34 9.51
N ARG A 265 5.82 11.40 9.61
CA ARG A 265 6.04 10.31 8.68
C ARG A 265 5.33 9.08 9.20
N THR A 266 4.00 9.08 9.05
CA THR A 266 3.09 8.12 9.70
C THR A 266 3.45 6.66 9.41
N ARG A 267 3.91 6.33 8.19
CA ARG A 267 4.38 4.98 7.89
C ARG A 267 5.64 4.63 8.70
N CYS A 268 6.58 5.55 8.80
CA CYS A 268 7.83 5.32 9.51
C CYS A 268 7.60 5.15 11.02
N SER A 269 6.73 5.97 11.61
CA SER A 269 6.47 5.94 13.06
C SER A 269 5.66 4.72 13.51
N GLY A 270 4.71 4.23 12.68
CA GLY A 270 3.74 3.22 13.11
C GLY A 270 3.69 1.91 12.31
N PHE A 271 4.19 1.88 11.07
CA PHE A 271 3.91 0.76 10.15
C PHE A 271 5.15 0.21 9.44
N CYS A 272 6.32 0.83 9.59
CA CYS A 272 7.53 0.38 8.93
C CYS A 272 8.32 -0.56 9.83
N GLN A 273 8.39 -1.84 9.47
CA GLN A 273 9.10 -2.87 10.23
C GLN A 273 10.61 -2.62 10.37
N VAL A 274 11.19 -1.79 9.49
CA VAL A 274 12.63 -1.48 9.47
C VAL A 274 12.97 -0.06 9.94
N ASN A 275 12.04 0.61 10.62
CA ASN A 275 12.22 2.00 11.04
C ASN A 275 13.43 2.19 11.96
N LYS A 276 13.70 1.22 12.85
CA LYS A 276 14.84 1.24 13.78
C LYS A 276 16.19 1.14 13.06
N GLN A 277 16.24 0.42 11.91
CA GLN A 277 17.43 0.21 11.09
C GLN A 277 17.56 1.24 9.96
N CYS A 278 16.57 2.15 9.82
CA CYS A 278 16.51 3.10 8.71
C CYS A 278 17.19 4.42 9.09
N ASP A 279 18.37 4.70 8.50
CA ASP A 279 19.14 5.93 8.69
C ASP A 279 18.36 7.20 8.27
N GLN A 280 17.56 7.13 7.19
CA GLN A 280 16.68 8.23 6.77
C GLN A 280 15.67 8.60 7.88
N TYR A 281 15.10 7.62 8.56
CA TYR A 281 14.16 7.87 9.64
C TYR A 281 14.85 8.30 10.93
N GLN A 282 16.00 7.70 11.29
CA GLN A 282 16.78 8.11 12.46
C GLN A 282 17.27 9.56 12.32
N LYS A 283 17.72 9.95 11.13
CA LYS A 283 18.08 11.34 10.84
C LYS A 283 16.88 12.29 11.02
N TYR A 284 15.69 11.89 10.56
CA TYR A 284 14.47 12.68 10.77
C TYR A 284 14.13 12.85 12.25
N LEU A 285 14.25 11.79 13.06
CA LEU A 285 14.00 11.88 14.50
C LEU A 285 14.95 12.86 15.17
N SER A 286 16.24 12.85 14.83
CA SER A 286 17.23 13.79 15.41
C SER A 286 16.98 15.26 15.03
N THR A 287 16.15 15.56 14.05
CA THR A 287 15.74 16.95 13.71
C THR A 287 14.52 17.42 14.51
N LYS A 288 13.86 16.51 15.23
CA LYS A 288 12.69 16.82 16.08
C LYS A 288 13.03 17.00 17.57
N GLU A 289 14.24 16.56 17.97
CA GLU A 289 14.81 16.84 19.28
C GLU A 289 15.44 18.23 19.34
#